data_fc04e8444675b200791b8ec7a843c128
#
_entry.id   fc04e8444675b200791b8ec7a843c128
#
_cell.length_a   1.000
_cell.length_b   1.000
_cell.length_c   1.000
_cell.angle_alpha   90.00
_cell.angle_beta   90.00
_cell.angle_gamma   90.00
#
_symmetry.space_group_name_H-M   'P 1'
#
loop_
_entity.id
_entity.type
_entity.pdbx_description
1 polymer ?
#
loop_
_entity_poly.entity_id
_entity_poly.type
_entity_poly.pdbx_seq_one_letter_code
_entity_poly.pdbx_strand_id
1 'polypeptide(L)' 'MPFVNIKITREGSAPGLSAATAEQKAALIKGVSQLLLDVLNKPLDSTFVAIDEVELENWGWGGLPVPEYRKQQQSKQK' A
#
# COMPACT_ATOMS: atom_id res chain seq x y z
N MET A 1 -17.65 10.07 -9.74
CA MET A 1 -16.19 9.94 -9.90
C MET A 1 -15.64 8.98 -8.84
N PRO A 2 -15.12 7.84 -9.24
CA PRO A 2 -14.52 6.95 -8.24
C PRO A 2 -13.18 7.49 -7.74
N PHE A 3 -12.93 7.28 -6.46
CA PHE A 3 -11.66 7.59 -5.84
C PHE A 3 -11.17 6.38 -5.06
N VAL A 4 -9.93 5.97 -5.31
CA VAL A 4 -9.33 4.85 -4.62
C VAL A 4 -8.10 5.34 -3.87
N ASN A 5 -7.99 4.97 -2.61
CA ASN A 5 -6.81 5.27 -1.81
C ASN A 5 -6.14 3.96 -1.41
N ILE A 6 -4.87 3.83 -1.76
CA ILE A 6 -4.07 2.66 -1.39
C ILE A 6 -3.08 3.11 -0.32
N LYS A 7 -3.21 2.54 0.87
CA LYS A 7 -2.27 2.82 1.95
C LYS A 7 -1.36 1.62 2.14
N ILE A 8 -0.08 1.85 2.11
CA ILE A 8 0.93 0.81 2.31
C ILE A 8 2.00 1.33 3.26
N THR A 9 2.65 0.41 3.94
CA THR A 9 3.81 0.78 4.75
C THR A 9 4.99 1.07 3.84
N ARG A 10 5.89 1.96 4.29
CA ARG A 10 7.10 2.30 3.53
C ARG A 10 8.11 1.17 3.68
N GLU A 11 7.95 0.17 2.85
CA GLU A 11 8.82 -1.00 2.80
C GLU A 11 9.00 -1.41 1.35
N GLY A 12 10.19 -1.83 1.00
CA GLY A 12 10.43 -2.35 -0.34
C GLY A 12 9.91 -3.77 -0.49
N SER A 13 9.58 -4.16 -1.71
CA SER A 13 9.09 -5.50 -2.00
C SER A 13 10.22 -6.46 -2.40
N ALA A 14 11.47 -5.99 -2.39
CA ALA A 14 12.63 -6.80 -2.75
C ALA A 14 13.85 -6.33 -1.95
N PRO A 15 14.88 -7.18 -1.79
CA PRO A 15 16.10 -6.78 -1.10
C PRO A 15 16.70 -5.52 -1.71
N GLY A 16 17.16 -4.61 -0.86
CA GLY A 16 17.75 -3.35 -1.28
C GLY A 16 16.77 -2.22 -1.54
N LEU A 17 15.47 -2.50 -1.51
CA LEU A 17 14.45 -1.47 -1.68
C LEU A 17 13.87 -1.07 -0.33
N SER A 18 13.80 0.22 -0.07
CA SER A 18 13.25 0.75 1.18
C SER A 18 11.82 1.27 1.03
N ALA A 19 11.29 1.26 -0.18
CA ALA A 19 9.95 1.77 -0.47
C ALA A 19 9.49 1.21 -1.81
N ALA A 20 8.22 1.36 -2.12
CA ALA A 20 7.71 1.03 -3.43
C ALA A 20 8.34 1.95 -4.47
N THR A 21 8.66 1.39 -5.64
CA THR A 21 9.25 2.18 -6.73
C THR A 21 8.17 2.97 -7.47
N ALA A 22 8.61 4.00 -8.19
CA ALA A 22 7.68 4.77 -9.03
C ALA A 22 7.01 3.88 -10.07
N GLU A 23 7.74 2.89 -10.59
CA GLU A 23 7.19 1.95 -11.57
C GLU A 23 6.12 1.06 -10.95
N GLN A 24 6.34 0.60 -9.71
CA GLN A 24 5.34 -0.18 -9.00
C GLN A 24 4.08 0.64 -8.72
N LYS A 25 4.26 1.89 -8.33
CA LYS A 25 3.12 2.78 -8.08
C LYS A 25 2.33 3.03 -9.35
N ALA A 26 3.01 3.25 -10.47
CA ALA A 26 2.35 3.44 -11.76
C ALA A 26 1.54 2.19 -12.15
N ALA A 27 2.10 1.00 -11.90
CA ALA A 27 1.40 -0.24 -12.21
C ALA A 27 0.17 -0.42 -11.33
N LEU A 28 0.26 -0.06 -10.05
CA LEU A 28 -0.89 -0.12 -9.14
C LEU A 28 -2.01 0.82 -9.60
N ILE A 29 -1.65 2.04 -9.94
CA ILE A 29 -2.62 3.03 -10.40
C ILE A 29 -3.31 2.53 -11.67
N LYS A 30 -2.54 2.03 -12.62
CA LYS A 30 -3.08 1.52 -13.87
C LYS A 30 -4.00 0.32 -13.64
N GLY A 31 -3.55 -0.63 -12.82
CA GLY A 31 -4.31 -1.86 -12.57
C GLY A 31 -5.61 -1.61 -11.85
N VAL A 32 -5.59 -0.77 -10.82
CA VAL A 32 -6.80 -0.43 -10.07
C VAL A 32 -7.79 0.33 -10.96
N SER A 33 -7.29 1.28 -11.75
CA SER A 33 -8.16 2.04 -12.66
C SER A 33 -8.81 1.13 -13.70
N GLN A 34 -8.03 0.17 -14.24
CA GLN A 34 -8.56 -0.78 -15.21
C GLN A 34 -9.62 -1.68 -14.58
N LEU A 35 -9.42 -2.08 -13.32
CA LEU A 35 -10.39 -2.90 -12.61
C LEU A 35 -11.74 -2.17 -12.48
N LEU A 36 -11.71 -0.89 -12.15
CA LEU A 36 -12.94 -0.11 -12.04
C LEU A 36 -13.63 0.06 -13.37
N LEU A 37 -12.87 0.17 -14.44
CA LEU A 37 -13.46 0.20 -15.78
C LEU A 37 -14.13 -1.13 -16.12
N ASP A 38 -13.44 -2.24 -15.83
CA ASP A 38 -13.95 -3.57 -16.18
C ASP A 38 -15.19 -3.95 -15.37
N VAL A 39 -15.21 -3.62 -14.10
CA VAL A 39 -16.30 -4.05 -13.20
C VAL A 39 -17.45 -3.05 -13.19
N LEU A 40 -17.15 -1.76 -13.14
CA LEU A 40 -18.14 -0.72 -12.92
C LEU A 40 -18.38 0.15 -14.16
N ASN A 41 -17.64 -0.10 -15.22
CA ASN A 41 -17.70 0.72 -16.45
C ASN A 41 -17.41 2.20 -16.17
N LYS A 42 -16.48 2.48 -15.25
CA LYS A 42 -16.05 3.85 -14.94
C LYS A 42 -14.90 4.23 -15.83
N PRO A 43 -15.02 5.33 -16.61
CA PRO A 43 -13.93 5.74 -17.50
C PRO A 43 -12.65 6.04 -16.74
N LEU A 44 -11.52 5.77 -17.39
CA LEU A 44 -10.21 6.01 -16.77
C LEU A 44 -10.01 7.49 -16.43
N ASP A 45 -10.49 8.39 -17.27
CA ASP A 45 -10.30 9.82 -17.06
C ASP A 45 -11.17 10.42 -15.96
N SER A 46 -12.10 9.63 -15.40
CA SER A 46 -12.90 10.07 -14.25
C SER A 46 -12.51 9.33 -12.96
N THR A 47 -11.49 8.47 -13.03
CA THR A 47 -11.05 7.65 -11.89
C THR A 47 -9.79 8.26 -11.28
N PHE A 48 -9.81 8.46 -9.98
CA PHE A 48 -8.70 9.04 -9.24
C PHE A 48 -8.14 8.00 -8.27
N VAL A 49 -6.82 7.88 -8.22
CA VAL A 49 -6.15 6.93 -7.33
C VAL A 49 -5.03 7.67 -6.61
N ALA A 50 -4.97 7.50 -5.30
CA ALA A 50 -3.88 8.04 -4.49
C ALA A 50 -3.20 6.89 -3.76
N ILE A 51 -1.88 6.95 -3.67
CA ILE A 51 -1.09 5.97 -2.92
C ILE A 51 -0.40 6.72 -1.79
N ASP A 52 -0.65 6.26 -0.56
CA ASP A 52 0.01 6.78 0.63
C ASP A 52 0.99 5.77 1.17
N GLU A 53 2.26 6.12 1.21
CA GLU A 53 3.25 5.32 1.92
C GLU A 53 3.37 5.85 3.33
N VAL A 54 3.12 5.00 4.31
CA VAL A 54 3.10 5.37 5.72
C VAL A 54 4.35 4.81 6.39
N GLU A 55 5.02 5.65 7.16
CA GLU A 55 6.19 5.20 7.92
C GLU A 55 5.78 4.10 8.88
N LEU A 56 6.67 3.14 9.11
CA LEU A 56 6.37 2.00 9.99
C LEU A 56 5.97 2.45 11.39
N GLU A 57 6.58 3.50 11.89
CA GLU A 57 6.25 4.03 13.22
C GLU A 57 4.85 4.63 13.29
N ASN A 58 4.26 4.96 12.13
CA ASN A 58 2.92 5.55 12.05
C ASN A 58 1.84 4.51 11.77
N TRP A 59 2.21 3.24 11.66
CA TRP A 59 1.27 2.16 11.38
C TRP A 59 1.06 1.35 12.64
N GLY A 60 -0.16 1.40 13.19
CA GLY A 60 -0.50 0.67 14.40
C GLY A 60 -0.96 -0.74 14.11
N TRP A 61 -0.51 -1.69 14.91
CA TRP A 61 -0.90 -3.08 14.81
C TRP A 61 -0.95 -3.67 16.21
N GLY A 62 -2.15 -4.11 16.63
CA GLY A 62 -2.31 -4.68 17.96
C GLY A 62 -2.05 -3.69 19.09
N GLY A 63 -2.26 -2.41 18.84
CA GLY A 63 -2.03 -1.35 19.83
C GLY A 63 -0.58 -0.86 19.87
N LEU A 64 0.27 -1.34 18.96
CA LEU A 64 1.70 -0.99 18.94
C LEU A 64 2.10 -0.53 17.55
N PRO A 65 3.16 0.29 17.44
CA PRO A 65 3.77 0.51 16.14
C PRO A 65 4.28 -0.80 15.55
N VAL A 66 4.23 -0.93 14.22
CA VAL A 66 4.60 -2.18 13.55
C VAL A 66 5.96 -2.73 14.00
N PRO A 67 7.03 -1.92 14.12
CA PRO A 67 8.33 -2.48 14.54
C PRO A 67 8.24 -3.15 15.90
N GLU A 68 7.49 -2.57 16.83
CA GLU A 68 7.34 -3.14 18.18
C GLU A 68 6.50 -4.42 18.15
N TYR A 69 5.43 -4.44 17.37
CA TYR A 69 4.60 -5.63 17.25
C TYR A 69 5.40 -6.78 16.64
N ARG A 70 6.21 -6.51 15.63
CA ARG A 70 7.05 -7.53 15.00
C ARG A 70 8.07 -8.11 15.98
N LYS A 71 8.62 -7.28 16.85
CA LYS A 71 9.53 -7.77 17.91
C LYS A 71 8.81 -8.73 18.86
N GLN A 72 7.58 -8.41 19.24
CA GLN A 72 6.80 -9.29 20.10
C GLN A 72 6.49 -10.61 19.41
N GLN A 73 6.17 -10.59 18.12
CA GLN A 73 5.92 -11.82 17.38
C GLN A 73 7.15 -12.71 17.33
N GLN A 74 8.32 -12.11 17.13
CA GLN A 74 9.57 -12.87 17.12
C GLN A 74 9.83 -13.51 18.47
N SER A 75 9.58 -12.79 19.56
CA SER A 75 9.75 -13.33 20.90
C SER A 75 8.83 -14.51 21.19
N LYS A 76 7.62 -14.46 20.67
CA LYS A 76 6.63 -15.52 20.87
C LYS A 76 6.91 -16.78 20.07
N GLN A 77 7.73 -16.68 19.04
CA GLN A 77 8.02 -17.81 18.16
C GLN A 77 9.15 -18.70 18.67
N LYS A 78 9.76 -18.37 19.77
CA LYS A 78 10.85 -19.16 20.33
C LYS A 78 10.36 -20.35 21.15
#